data_11f2f3d488b66f204e17a13f5783a728
#
_entry.id   11f2f3d488b66f204e17a13f5783a728
#
_cell.length_a   1.000
_cell.length_b   1.000
_cell.length_c   1.000
_cell.angle_alpha   90.00
_cell.angle_beta   90.00
_cell.angle_gamma   90.00
#
_symmetry.space_group_name_H-M   'P 1'
#
loop_
_entity.id
_entity.type
_entity.pdbx_description
1 polymer ?
#
loop_
_entity_poly.entity_id
_entity_poly.type
_entity_poly.pdbx_seq_one_letter_code
_entity_poly.pdbx_strand_id
1 'polypeptide(L)'
;MDQIKLKSIKKSYGKELAVHNLDLTVNSGDFLTILGPSGCGKTTLLRAIAGLEEPDSGEIQFGDRMVFSQIEGVIIPPEKRNVGFIFQSYALWPHMTVEQNITLALKEKKLSANEVELRLKKSLEMVQMEPYRKRYPSELSGGQQQRVAVSRLIALQSKILLMDEPLSNLDAKLRTEMRSELKRLHKELDATTVYVTHDQTEALTLSDVVVVMDKGLIMQSGTPYDIY
;
A
#
# COMPACT_ATOMS: atom_id res chain seq x y z
N MET A 1 16.92 -4.69 -1.76
CA MET A 1 15.46 -4.86 -1.93
C MET A 1 14.89 -5.35 -0.61
N ASP A 2 13.77 -4.80 -0.20
CA ASP A 2 13.30 -5.03 1.16
C ASP A 2 12.23 -6.13 1.20
N GLN A 3 12.65 -7.36 1.57
CA GLN A 3 11.73 -8.42 2.01
C GLN A 3 10.96 -7.93 3.24
N ILE A 4 9.67 -8.26 3.35
CA ILE A 4 8.87 -7.98 4.55
C ILE A 4 8.69 -9.29 5.31
N LYS A 5 9.08 -9.32 6.58
CA LYS A 5 8.84 -10.45 7.48
C LYS A 5 7.96 -10.04 8.64
N LEU A 6 6.92 -10.80 8.86
CA LEU A 6 6.01 -10.71 9.99
C LEU A 6 6.15 -11.99 10.79
N LYS A 7 6.38 -11.89 12.08
CA LYS A 7 6.53 -13.05 12.97
C LYS A 7 5.62 -12.89 14.19
N SER A 8 4.72 -13.85 14.34
CA SER A 8 3.77 -13.95 15.46
C SER A 8 2.99 -12.67 15.73
N ILE A 9 2.56 -11.99 14.66
CA ILE A 9 1.80 -10.73 14.75
C ILE A 9 0.43 -11.01 15.35
N LYS A 10 0.12 -10.31 16.43
CA LYS A 10 -1.18 -10.35 17.10
C LYS A 10 -1.72 -8.93 17.26
N LYS A 11 -3.03 -8.75 17.01
CA LYS A 11 -3.73 -7.49 17.23
C LYS A 11 -5.15 -7.74 17.68
N SER A 12 -5.55 -7.07 18.78
CA SER A 12 -6.90 -7.11 19.32
C SER A 12 -7.51 -5.71 19.44
N TYR A 13 -8.81 -5.62 19.33
CA TYR A 13 -9.60 -4.43 19.65
C TYR A 13 -10.59 -4.79 20.77
N GLY A 14 -10.27 -4.40 21.99
CA GLY A 14 -11.00 -4.84 23.15
C GLY A 14 -10.94 -6.36 23.33
N LYS A 15 -12.10 -7.04 23.19
CA LYS A 15 -12.17 -8.51 23.30
C LYS A 15 -12.07 -9.22 21.94
N GLU A 16 -12.12 -8.50 20.85
CA GLU A 16 -12.09 -9.06 19.50
C GLU A 16 -10.66 -9.14 19.01
N LEU A 17 -10.25 -10.33 18.59
CA LEU A 17 -8.93 -10.60 18.05
C LEU A 17 -8.98 -10.44 16.52
N ALA A 18 -8.38 -9.37 16.01
CA ALA A 18 -8.38 -9.06 14.58
C ALA A 18 -7.27 -9.76 13.79
N VAL A 19 -6.12 -10.06 14.43
CA VAL A 19 -5.00 -10.82 13.84
C VAL A 19 -4.48 -11.80 14.90
N HIS A 20 -4.35 -13.08 14.53
CA HIS A 20 -4.08 -14.19 15.44
C HIS A 20 -2.68 -14.80 15.23
N ASN A 21 -1.64 -14.32 15.92
CA ASN A 21 -0.28 -14.88 15.85
C ASN A 21 0.17 -15.23 14.42
N LEU A 22 0.05 -14.26 13.54
CA LEU A 22 0.23 -14.45 12.11
C LEU A 22 1.71 -14.34 11.72
N ASP A 23 2.19 -15.33 10.98
CA ASP A 23 3.49 -15.31 10.31
C ASP A 23 3.29 -15.10 8.80
N LEU A 24 4.03 -14.17 8.21
CA LEU A 24 3.98 -13.91 6.77
C LEU A 24 5.34 -13.40 6.28
N THR A 25 5.77 -13.93 5.15
CA THR A 25 6.94 -13.42 4.44
C THR A 25 6.54 -12.98 3.04
N VAL A 26 6.88 -11.74 2.69
CA VAL A 26 6.76 -11.20 1.33
C VAL A 26 8.16 -11.06 0.78
N ASN A 27 8.49 -11.82 -0.27
CA ASN A 27 9.83 -11.75 -0.83
C ASN A 27 10.05 -10.41 -1.51
N SER A 28 11.29 -10.04 -1.63
CA SER A 28 11.68 -8.82 -2.33
C SER A 28 11.23 -8.86 -3.79
N GLY A 29 10.51 -7.83 -4.22
CA GLY A 29 10.00 -7.72 -5.58
C GLY A 29 8.69 -8.47 -5.86
N ASP A 30 8.12 -9.20 -4.87
CA ASP A 30 6.82 -9.86 -5.04
C ASP A 30 5.67 -8.84 -4.98
N PHE A 31 4.64 -9.10 -5.78
CA PHE A 31 3.31 -8.55 -5.61
C PHE A 31 2.45 -9.54 -4.84
N LEU A 32 2.33 -9.34 -3.51
CA LEU A 32 1.52 -10.19 -2.65
C LEU A 32 0.15 -9.57 -2.43
N THR A 33 -0.91 -10.36 -2.68
CA THR A 33 -2.28 -9.95 -2.35
C THR A 33 -2.82 -10.70 -1.13
N ILE A 34 -3.39 -9.96 -0.19
CA ILE A 34 -4.18 -10.48 0.92
C ILE A 34 -5.66 -10.41 0.52
N LEU A 35 -6.24 -11.58 0.29
CA LEU A 35 -7.63 -11.76 -0.13
C LEU A 35 -8.48 -12.26 1.06
N GLY A 36 -9.70 -11.78 1.20
CA GLY A 36 -10.63 -12.28 2.22
C GLY A 36 -11.85 -11.39 2.42
N PRO A 37 -12.84 -11.84 3.20
CA PRO A 37 -14.05 -11.09 3.47
C PRO A 37 -13.78 -9.80 4.26
N SER A 38 -14.74 -8.87 4.24
CA SER A 38 -14.65 -7.65 5.06
C SER A 38 -14.59 -8.02 6.55
N GLY A 39 -13.76 -7.30 7.31
CA GLY A 39 -13.58 -7.51 8.75
C GLY A 39 -12.65 -8.69 9.13
N CYS A 40 -12.06 -9.42 8.18
CA CYS A 40 -11.18 -10.56 8.53
C CYS A 40 -9.75 -10.16 8.98
N GLY A 41 -9.43 -8.87 9.12
CA GLY A 41 -8.13 -8.40 9.65
C GLY A 41 -7.13 -7.91 8.61
N LYS A 42 -7.42 -7.92 7.30
CA LYS A 42 -6.50 -7.50 6.21
C LYS A 42 -5.96 -6.09 6.38
N THR A 43 -6.88 -5.12 6.52
CA THR A 43 -6.52 -3.69 6.71
C THR A 43 -5.72 -3.48 8.00
N THR A 44 -6.07 -4.20 9.08
CA THR A 44 -5.32 -4.15 10.35
C THR A 44 -3.88 -4.62 10.13
N LEU A 45 -3.69 -5.75 9.44
CA LEU A 45 -2.36 -6.27 9.12
C LEU A 45 -1.57 -5.30 8.24
N LEU A 46 -2.20 -4.75 7.20
CA LEU A 46 -1.56 -3.78 6.31
C LEU A 46 -1.14 -2.50 7.06
N ARG A 47 -2.00 -1.99 7.96
CA ARG A 47 -1.70 -0.82 8.80
C ARG A 47 -0.61 -1.11 9.81
N ALA A 48 -0.54 -2.33 10.34
CA ALA A 48 0.57 -2.76 11.21
C ALA A 48 1.91 -2.74 10.47
N ILE A 49 1.97 -3.21 9.22
CA ILE A 49 3.17 -3.11 8.38
C ILE A 49 3.56 -1.64 8.15
N ALA A 50 2.58 -0.77 7.90
CA ALA A 50 2.82 0.66 7.71
C ALA A 50 3.27 1.40 8.98
N GLY A 51 3.01 0.84 10.18
CA GLY A 51 3.18 1.52 11.46
C GLY A 51 2.06 2.49 11.83
N LEU A 52 0.93 2.41 11.10
CA LEU A 52 -0.30 3.17 11.39
C LEU A 52 -1.13 2.52 12.48
N GLU A 53 -0.87 1.24 12.75
CA GLU A 53 -1.46 0.46 13.82
C GLU A 53 -0.33 -0.28 14.54
N GLU A 54 -0.33 -0.25 15.87
CA GLU A 54 0.66 -0.96 16.68
C GLU A 54 0.14 -2.35 17.01
N PRO A 55 0.85 -3.45 16.63
CA PRO A 55 0.51 -4.79 17.06
C PRO A 55 0.63 -4.95 18.57
N ASP A 56 -0.18 -5.84 19.16
CA ASP A 56 -0.09 -6.16 20.61
C ASP A 56 1.16 -7.01 20.89
N SER A 57 1.61 -7.81 19.91
CA SER A 57 2.83 -8.62 20.02
C SER A 57 3.38 -9.00 18.64
N GLY A 58 4.59 -9.56 18.61
CA GLY A 58 5.28 -10.05 17.44
C GLY A 58 6.38 -9.12 16.94
N GLU A 59 6.84 -9.36 15.72
CA GLU A 59 7.95 -8.63 15.09
C GLU A 59 7.64 -8.32 13.63
N ILE A 60 8.07 -7.14 13.15
CA ILE A 60 8.00 -6.73 11.74
C ILE A 60 9.38 -6.26 11.32
N GLN A 61 9.88 -6.82 10.21
CA GLN A 61 11.21 -6.55 9.68
C GLN A 61 11.15 -6.24 8.18
N PHE A 62 11.93 -5.25 7.73
CA PHE A 62 12.13 -4.90 6.32
C PHE A 62 13.60 -5.15 5.96
N GLY A 63 13.88 -6.20 5.15
CA GLY A 63 15.24 -6.68 4.95
C GLY A 63 15.88 -7.03 6.29
N ASP A 64 16.99 -6.39 6.63
CA ASP A 64 17.69 -6.57 7.91
C ASP A 64 17.26 -5.56 9.00
N ARG A 65 16.30 -4.68 8.68
CA ARG A 65 15.86 -3.61 9.57
C ARG A 65 14.63 -4.02 10.36
N MET A 66 14.75 -4.14 11.69
CA MET A 66 13.58 -4.25 12.58
C MET A 66 12.80 -2.93 12.60
N VAL A 67 11.48 -2.98 12.33
CA VAL A 67 10.60 -1.80 12.36
C VAL A 67 9.55 -1.89 13.49
N PHE A 68 9.30 -3.08 13.99
CA PHE A 68 8.50 -3.32 15.18
C PHE A 68 8.98 -4.59 15.88
N SER A 69 9.20 -4.54 17.18
CA SER A 69 9.40 -5.71 18.05
C SER A 69 8.91 -5.38 19.45
N GLN A 70 7.88 -6.09 19.90
CA GLN A 70 7.37 -5.93 21.25
C GLN A 70 8.40 -6.41 22.29
N ILE A 71 9.18 -7.44 21.96
CA ILE A 71 10.19 -8.01 22.88
C ILE A 71 11.37 -7.04 23.04
N GLU A 72 11.86 -6.44 21.95
CA GLU A 72 13.00 -5.53 21.96
C GLU A 72 12.58 -4.06 22.22
N GLY A 73 11.28 -3.77 22.33
CA GLY A 73 10.78 -2.41 22.52
C GLY A 73 11.01 -1.50 21.29
N VAL A 74 11.12 -2.08 20.10
CA VAL A 74 11.35 -1.33 18.86
C VAL A 74 10.02 -0.92 18.25
N ILE A 75 9.77 0.39 18.11
CA ILE A 75 8.59 0.96 17.44
C ILE A 75 9.06 2.07 16.51
N ILE A 76 9.17 1.76 15.21
CA ILE A 76 9.51 2.76 14.20
C ILE A 76 8.21 3.38 13.66
N PRO A 77 8.03 4.71 13.81
CA PRO A 77 6.80 5.37 13.38
C PRO A 77 6.67 5.39 11.84
N PRO A 78 5.45 5.56 11.28
CA PRO A 78 5.15 5.43 9.86
C PRO A 78 6.05 6.24 8.93
N GLU A 79 6.29 7.51 9.26
CA GLU A 79 7.10 8.45 8.46
C GLU A 79 8.57 8.02 8.35
N LYS A 80 9.05 7.17 9.27
CA LYS A 80 10.41 6.62 9.26
C LYS A 80 10.49 5.22 8.66
N ARG A 81 9.38 4.57 8.32
CA ARG A 81 9.37 3.24 7.67
C ARG A 81 9.69 3.29 6.20
N ASN A 82 9.58 4.45 5.57
CA ASN A 82 9.86 4.68 4.16
C ASN A 82 9.00 3.82 3.21
N VAL A 83 7.74 3.59 3.57
CA VAL A 83 6.75 2.87 2.78
C VAL A 83 5.84 3.84 2.04
N GLY A 84 5.36 3.44 0.87
CA GLY A 84 4.29 4.14 0.16
C GLY A 84 2.94 3.51 0.52
N PHE A 85 1.94 4.31 0.88
CA PHE A 85 0.63 3.82 1.28
C PHE A 85 -0.50 4.44 0.45
N ILE A 86 -1.39 3.60 -0.11
CA ILE A 86 -2.66 4.03 -0.69
C ILE A 86 -3.79 3.60 0.24
N PHE A 87 -4.54 4.57 0.73
CA PHE A 87 -5.76 4.36 1.50
C PHE A 87 -6.95 4.09 0.59
N GLN A 88 -7.93 3.35 1.06
CA GLN A 88 -9.20 3.10 0.37
C GLN A 88 -9.93 4.39 -0.05
N SER A 89 -9.85 5.45 0.75
CA SER A 89 -10.40 6.78 0.48
C SER A 89 -9.45 7.70 -0.30
N TYR A 90 -8.30 7.16 -0.80
CA TYR A 90 -7.20 7.90 -1.43
C TYR A 90 -6.50 8.93 -0.54
N ALA A 91 -7.12 9.37 0.55
CA ALA A 91 -6.63 10.34 1.54
C ALA A 91 -5.99 11.59 0.89
N LEU A 92 -6.70 12.19 -0.07
CA LEU A 92 -6.28 13.45 -0.66
C LEU A 92 -6.67 14.60 0.26
N TRP A 93 -5.75 15.55 0.42
CA TRP A 93 -6.01 16.78 1.16
C TRP A 93 -6.93 17.69 0.34
N PRO A 94 -8.19 17.94 0.77
CA PRO A 94 -9.19 18.62 -0.05
C PRO A 94 -8.87 20.10 -0.32
N HIS A 95 -8.09 20.74 0.57
CA HIS A 95 -7.66 22.13 0.48
C HIS A 95 -6.34 22.33 -0.27
N MET A 96 -5.76 21.26 -0.82
CA MET A 96 -4.53 21.26 -1.59
C MET A 96 -4.80 20.90 -3.04
N THR A 97 -4.10 21.51 -3.97
CA THR A 97 -4.11 21.14 -5.39
C THR A 97 -3.46 19.77 -5.60
N VAL A 98 -3.61 19.20 -6.80
CA VAL A 98 -2.94 17.94 -7.19
C VAL A 98 -1.44 18.01 -6.93
N GLU A 99 -0.75 19.05 -7.41
CA GLU A 99 0.68 19.20 -7.18
C GLU A 99 1.05 19.31 -5.71
N GLN A 100 0.25 20.04 -4.91
CA GLN A 100 0.49 20.17 -3.48
C GLN A 100 0.31 18.84 -2.74
N ASN A 101 -0.71 18.06 -3.12
CA ASN A 101 -0.94 16.71 -2.60
C ASN A 101 0.24 15.78 -2.86
N ILE A 102 0.91 15.91 -4.01
CA ILE A 102 2.06 15.06 -4.37
C ILE A 102 3.33 15.57 -3.70
N THR A 103 3.56 16.90 -3.73
CA THR A 103 4.82 17.46 -3.27
C THR A 103 4.94 17.56 -1.75
N LEU A 104 3.83 17.48 -1.00
CA LEU A 104 3.85 17.54 0.46
C LEU A 104 4.84 16.53 1.06
N ALA A 105 4.72 15.27 0.67
CA ALA A 105 5.59 14.21 1.17
C ALA A 105 7.05 14.32 0.68
N LEU A 106 7.27 14.96 -0.47
CA LEU A 106 8.63 15.22 -0.99
C LEU A 106 9.35 16.31 -0.20
N LYS A 107 8.60 17.31 0.27
CA LYS A 107 9.15 18.38 1.12
C LYS A 107 9.69 17.85 2.44
N GLU A 108 9.00 16.89 3.04
CA GLU A 108 9.46 16.22 4.27
C GLU A 108 10.79 15.45 4.08
N LYS A 109 11.06 14.97 2.85
CA LYS A 109 12.34 14.32 2.50
C LYS A 109 13.50 15.30 2.30
N LYS A 110 13.29 16.61 2.48
CA LYS A 110 14.31 17.67 2.32
C LYS A 110 15.02 17.64 0.96
N LEU A 111 14.30 17.29 -0.10
CA LEU A 111 14.80 17.31 -1.47
C LEU A 111 14.95 18.74 -1.98
N SER A 112 15.86 18.96 -2.93
CA SER A 112 15.99 20.26 -3.60
C SER A 112 14.72 20.61 -4.41
N ALA A 113 14.45 21.88 -4.63
CA ALA A 113 13.30 22.34 -5.41
C ALA A 113 13.30 21.74 -6.83
N ASN A 114 14.47 21.63 -7.45
CA ASN A 114 14.61 21.01 -8.77
C ASN A 114 14.27 19.51 -8.76
N GLU A 115 14.68 18.79 -7.75
CA GLU A 115 14.36 17.35 -7.61
C GLU A 115 12.87 17.15 -7.35
N VAL A 116 12.25 18.00 -6.50
CA VAL A 116 10.79 17.95 -6.26
C VAL A 116 10.02 18.17 -7.56
N GLU A 117 10.39 19.20 -8.36
CA GLU A 117 9.73 19.48 -9.64
C GLU A 117 9.92 18.34 -10.66
N LEU A 118 11.13 17.78 -10.75
CA LEU A 118 11.43 16.65 -11.62
C LEU A 118 10.56 15.44 -11.28
N ARG A 119 10.48 15.06 -10.00
CA ARG A 119 9.66 13.91 -9.54
C ARG A 119 8.18 14.17 -9.70
N LEU A 120 7.71 15.39 -9.42
CA LEU A 120 6.33 15.79 -9.65
C LEU A 120 5.95 15.64 -11.11
N LYS A 121 6.72 16.24 -12.03
CA LYS A 121 6.47 16.15 -13.46
C LYS A 121 6.43 14.71 -13.94
N LYS A 122 7.46 13.90 -13.63
CA LYS A 122 7.53 12.49 -14.00
C LYS A 122 6.33 11.70 -13.48
N SER A 123 5.93 11.92 -12.22
CA SER A 123 4.81 11.20 -11.62
C SER A 123 3.46 11.56 -12.25
N LEU A 124 3.24 12.83 -12.60
CA LEU A 124 2.02 13.29 -13.26
C LEU A 124 1.93 12.78 -14.73
N GLU A 125 3.04 12.81 -15.45
CA GLU A 125 3.13 12.27 -16.82
C GLU A 125 2.78 10.79 -16.87
N MET A 126 3.33 9.99 -15.94
CA MET A 126 3.11 8.53 -15.88
C MET A 126 1.64 8.15 -15.73
N VAL A 127 0.85 8.96 -15.01
CA VAL A 127 -0.59 8.70 -14.78
C VAL A 127 -1.49 9.64 -15.59
N GLN A 128 -0.94 10.41 -16.55
CA GLN A 128 -1.66 11.34 -17.42
C GLN A 128 -2.45 12.42 -16.64
N MET A 129 -1.88 12.92 -15.57
CA MET A 129 -2.52 13.92 -14.69
C MET A 129 -1.93 15.33 -14.80
N GLU A 130 -0.95 15.56 -15.69
CA GLU A 130 -0.33 16.89 -15.89
C GLU A 130 -1.36 18.01 -16.19
N PRO A 131 -2.41 17.81 -17.02
CA PRO A 131 -3.41 18.85 -17.27
C PRO A 131 -4.23 19.25 -16.04
N TYR A 132 -4.23 18.42 -15.00
CA TYR A 132 -5.00 18.60 -13.76
C TYR A 132 -4.15 19.10 -12.60
N ARG A 133 -2.88 19.40 -12.82
CA ARG A 133 -1.87 19.76 -11.81
C ARG A 133 -2.34 20.81 -10.80
N LYS A 134 -3.10 21.82 -11.27
CA LYS A 134 -3.59 22.95 -10.44
C LYS A 134 -4.99 22.75 -9.88
N ARG A 135 -5.67 21.66 -10.21
CA ARG A 135 -7.02 21.37 -9.71
C ARG A 135 -7.01 20.87 -8.27
N TYR A 136 -8.13 21.08 -7.59
CA TYR A 136 -8.41 20.53 -6.28
C TYR A 136 -9.08 19.15 -6.39
N PRO A 137 -9.01 18.29 -5.37
CA PRO A 137 -9.66 16.98 -5.38
C PRO A 137 -11.15 17.01 -5.71
N SER A 138 -11.88 18.03 -5.26
CA SER A 138 -13.31 18.22 -5.53
C SER A 138 -13.66 18.43 -7.02
N GLU A 139 -12.67 18.80 -7.83
CA GLU A 139 -12.82 19.02 -9.28
C GLU A 139 -12.43 17.79 -10.10
N LEU A 140 -12.15 16.66 -9.44
CA LEU A 140 -11.66 15.42 -10.05
C LEU A 140 -12.67 14.29 -9.93
N SER A 141 -12.77 13.45 -10.97
CA SER A 141 -13.49 12.17 -10.85
C SER A 141 -12.78 11.21 -9.89
N GLY A 142 -13.47 10.18 -9.39
CA GLY A 142 -12.88 9.19 -8.49
C GLY A 142 -11.62 8.52 -9.07
N GLY A 143 -11.62 8.17 -10.35
CA GLY A 143 -10.44 7.64 -11.02
C GLY A 143 -9.29 8.64 -11.14
N GLN A 144 -9.58 9.93 -11.35
CA GLN A 144 -8.56 10.97 -11.32
C GLN A 144 -7.98 11.15 -9.92
N GLN A 145 -8.80 11.11 -8.87
CA GLN A 145 -8.34 11.15 -7.48
C GLN A 145 -7.42 9.96 -7.15
N GLN A 146 -7.77 8.78 -7.62
CA GLN A 146 -6.92 7.59 -7.48
C GLN A 146 -5.58 7.78 -8.19
N ARG A 147 -5.57 8.27 -9.44
CA ARG A 147 -4.32 8.56 -10.17
C ARG A 147 -3.44 9.56 -9.41
N VAL A 148 -4.02 10.53 -8.72
CA VAL A 148 -3.26 11.43 -7.82
C VAL A 148 -2.64 10.65 -6.65
N ALA A 149 -3.37 9.70 -6.04
CA ALA A 149 -2.82 8.86 -4.98
C ALA A 149 -1.67 7.96 -5.49
N VAL A 150 -1.79 7.40 -6.69
CA VAL A 150 -0.72 6.66 -7.37
C VAL A 150 0.48 7.58 -7.67
N SER A 151 0.26 8.81 -8.14
CA SER A 151 1.34 9.79 -8.36
C SER A 151 2.16 10.07 -7.11
N ARG A 152 1.53 10.10 -5.93
CA ARG A 152 2.26 10.23 -4.66
C ARG A 152 3.27 9.10 -4.44
N LEU A 153 2.87 7.85 -4.73
CA LEU A 153 3.78 6.70 -4.61
C LEU A 153 4.96 6.80 -5.58
N ILE A 154 4.67 7.16 -6.85
CA ILE A 154 5.70 7.32 -7.88
C ILE A 154 6.71 8.40 -7.47
N ALA A 155 6.20 9.56 -7.03
CA ALA A 155 7.05 10.67 -6.61
C ALA A 155 7.93 10.33 -5.40
N LEU A 156 7.38 9.59 -4.43
CA LEU A 156 8.10 9.13 -3.24
C LEU A 156 9.18 8.10 -3.54
N GLN A 157 9.05 7.33 -4.65
CA GLN A 157 9.95 6.25 -5.03
C GLN A 157 10.19 5.23 -3.90
N SER A 158 9.12 4.89 -3.17
CA SER A 158 9.19 3.91 -2.10
C SER A 158 9.38 2.51 -2.67
N LYS A 159 10.25 1.71 -2.04
CA LYS A 159 10.51 0.32 -2.43
C LYS A 159 9.53 -0.68 -1.84
N ILE A 160 8.75 -0.26 -0.84
CA ILE A 160 7.64 -1.02 -0.27
C ILE A 160 6.35 -0.26 -0.55
N LEU A 161 5.40 -0.91 -1.20
CA LEU A 161 4.08 -0.36 -1.52
C LEU A 161 2.99 -1.12 -0.76
N LEU A 162 2.17 -0.38 -0.05
CA LEU A 162 1.05 -0.91 0.73
C LEU A 162 -0.25 -0.30 0.20
N MET A 163 -1.22 -1.14 -0.19
CA MET A 163 -2.43 -0.68 -0.87
C MET A 163 -3.68 -1.31 -0.23
N ASP A 164 -4.53 -0.47 0.38
CA ASP A 164 -5.75 -0.87 1.08
C ASP A 164 -6.96 -0.67 0.17
N GLU A 165 -7.44 -1.73 -0.47
CA GLU A 165 -8.59 -1.75 -1.40
C GLU A 165 -8.61 -0.58 -2.40
N PRO A 166 -7.51 -0.30 -3.11
CA PRO A 166 -7.38 0.95 -3.87
C PRO A 166 -8.33 1.05 -5.07
N LEU A 167 -8.95 -0.04 -5.52
CA LEU A 167 -9.84 -0.09 -6.67
C LEU A 167 -11.32 -0.23 -6.31
N SER A 168 -11.67 -0.34 -5.01
CA SER A 168 -13.02 -0.64 -4.55
C SER A 168 -14.09 0.39 -4.98
N ASN A 169 -13.70 1.66 -5.11
CA ASN A 169 -14.62 2.76 -5.41
C ASN A 169 -14.71 3.10 -6.92
N LEU A 170 -14.22 2.23 -7.80
CA LEU A 170 -14.18 2.46 -9.24
C LEU A 170 -15.23 1.61 -9.98
N ASP A 171 -15.73 2.13 -11.10
CA ASP A 171 -16.50 1.35 -12.05
C ASP A 171 -15.66 0.26 -12.73
N ALA A 172 -16.32 -0.74 -13.33
CA ALA A 172 -15.66 -1.94 -13.89
C ALA A 172 -14.64 -1.62 -14.98
N LYS A 173 -14.91 -0.62 -15.86
CA LYS A 173 -13.99 -0.24 -16.93
C LYS A 173 -12.73 0.39 -16.37
N LEU A 174 -12.89 1.38 -15.51
CA LEU A 174 -11.79 2.10 -14.90
C LEU A 174 -10.95 1.20 -13.99
N ARG A 175 -11.60 0.25 -13.28
CA ARG A 175 -10.91 -0.76 -12.47
C ARG A 175 -9.96 -1.62 -13.31
N THR A 176 -10.39 -2.01 -14.52
CA THR A 176 -9.52 -2.78 -15.44
C THR A 176 -8.31 -1.98 -15.92
N GLU A 177 -8.50 -0.70 -16.26
CA GLU A 177 -7.41 0.19 -16.65
C GLU A 177 -6.41 0.37 -15.49
N MET A 178 -6.93 0.63 -14.30
CA MET A 178 -6.10 0.88 -13.10
C MET A 178 -5.35 -0.36 -12.61
N ARG A 179 -5.88 -1.58 -12.80
CA ARG A 179 -5.10 -2.82 -12.55
C ARG A 179 -3.82 -2.84 -13.35
N SER A 180 -3.91 -2.55 -14.65
CA SER A 180 -2.74 -2.51 -15.53
C SER A 180 -1.73 -1.44 -15.09
N GLU A 181 -2.22 -0.27 -14.67
CA GLU A 181 -1.38 0.82 -14.15
C GLU A 181 -0.65 0.42 -12.85
N LEU A 182 -1.34 -0.22 -11.90
CA LEU A 182 -0.73 -0.66 -10.64
C LEU A 182 0.33 -1.75 -10.87
N LYS A 183 0.08 -2.70 -11.79
CA LYS A 183 1.06 -3.73 -12.16
C LYS A 183 2.29 -3.11 -12.85
N ARG A 184 2.09 -2.10 -13.71
CA ARG A 184 3.16 -1.35 -14.33
C ARG A 184 3.98 -0.60 -13.29
N LEU A 185 3.32 0.12 -12.38
CA LEU A 185 3.96 0.85 -11.29
C LEU A 185 4.85 -0.04 -10.42
N HIS A 186 4.32 -1.20 -10.00
CA HIS A 186 5.07 -2.18 -9.23
C HIS A 186 6.38 -2.57 -9.93
N LYS A 187 6.31 -2.89 -11.24
CA LYS A 187 7.48 -3.26 -12.04
C LYS A 187 8.47 -2.11 -12.23
N GLU A 188 7.97 -0.90 -12.56
CA GLU A 188 8.84 0.26 -12.82
C GLU A 188 9.58 0.74 -11.57
N LEU A 189 8.96 0.61 -10.39
CA LEU A 189 9.60 0.95 -9.12
C LEU A 189 10.49 -0.18 -8.57
N ASP A 190 10.41 -1.38 -9.16
CA ASP A 190 11.06 -2.57 -8.63
C ASP A 190 10.74 -2.72 -7.13
N ALA A 191 9.45 -2.73 -6.82
CA ALA A 191 8.93 -2.62 -5.46
C ALA A 191 8.44 -3.96 -4.92
N THR A 192 8.49 -4.11 -3.59
CA THR A 192 7.75 -5.16 -2.88
C THR A 192 6.37 -4.62 -2.53
N THR A 193 5.31 -5.26 -3.01
CA THR A 193 3.93 -4.77 -2.86
C THR A 193 3.09 -5.68 -1.99
N VAL A 194 2.38 -5.10 -1.01
CA VAL A 194 1.30 -5.77 -0.28
C VAL A 194 -0.01 -5.08 -0.64
N TYR A 195 -0.90 -5.84 -1.23
CA TYR A 195 -2.18 -5.40 -1.75
C TYR A 195 -3.34 -6.05 -0.97
N VAL A 196 -4.30 -5.30 -0.52
CA VAL A 196 -5.49 -5.81 0.17
C VAL A 196 -6.70 -5.64 -0.74
N THR A 197 -7.49 -6.71 -0.91
CA THR A 197 -8.74 -6.69 -1.65
C THR A 197 -9.70 -7.77 -1.18
N HIS A 198 -10.98 -7.64 -1.53
CA HIS A 198 -11.98 -8.70 -1.45
C HIS A 198 -12.37 -9.23 -2.85
N ASP A 199 -11.79 -8.68 -3.93
CA ASP A 199 -12.04 -9.06 -5.32
C ASP A 199 -11.06 -10.13 -5.76
N GLN A 200 -11.59 -11.35 -6.07
CA GLN A 200 -10.78 -12.48 -6.53
C GLN A 200 -10.10 -12.19 -7.87
N THR A 201 -10.77 -11.45 -8.77
CA THR A 201 -10.19 -11.11 -10.08
C THR A 201 -8.95 -10.24 -9.93
N GLU A 202 -8.96 -9.30 -8.98
CA GLU A 202 -7.79 -8.48 -8.67
C GLU A 202 -6.65 -9.37 -8.14
N ALA A 203 -6.94 -10.22 -7.16
CA ALA A 203 -5.95 -11.12 -6.58
C ALA A 203 -5.30 -12.03 -7.62
N LEU A 204 -6.09 -12.66 -8.49
CA LEU A 204 -5.59 -13.60 -9.49
C LEU A 204 -4.83 -12.94 -10.65
N THR A 205 -5.13 -11.65 -10.98
CA THR A 205 -4.52 -10.97 -12.13
C THR A 205 -3.29 -10.14 -11.80
N LEU A 206 -3.21 -9.63 -10.56
CA LEU A 206 -2.11 -8.74 -10.15
C LEU A 206 -0.95 -9.48 -9.51
N SER A 207 -1.22 -10.56 -8.78
CA SER A 207 -0.30 -11.10 -7.77
C SER A 207 0.68 -12.13 -8.32
N ASP A 208 1.83 -12.20 -7.69
CA ASP A 208 2.76 -13.34 -7.76
C ASP A 208 2.40 -14.34 -6.65
N VAL A 209 1.94 -13.84 -5.48
CA VAL A 209 1.49 -14.63 -4.35
C VAL A 209 0.15 -14.12 -3.84
N VAL A 210 -0.78 -15.03 -3.55
CA VAL A 210 -2.07 -14.74 -2.91
C VAL A 210 -2.11 -15.40 -1.54
N VAL A 211 -2.51 -14.63 -0.54
CA VAL A 211 -2.76 -15.09 0.84
C VAL A 211 -4.24 -14.91 1.12
N VAL A 212 -4.92 -16.01 1.41
CA VAL A 212 -6.34 -15.97 1.79
C VAL A 212 -6.44 -15.86 3.30
N MET A 213 -7.10 -14.79 3.77
CA MET A 213 -7.35 -14.55 5.19
C MET A 213 -8.83 -14.72 5.54
N ASP A 214 -9.10 -15.37 6.66
CA ASP A 214 -10.40 -15.39 7.33
C ASP A 214 -10.23 -15.31 8.84
N LYS A 215 -11.08 -14.52 9.50
CA LYS A 215 -11.13 -14.36 10.98
C LYS A 215 -9.75 -14.19 11.62
N GLY A 216 -8.91 -13.36 11.04
CA GLY A 216 -7.56 -13.04 11.55
C GLY A 216 -6.49 -14.10 11.33
N LEU A 217 -6.79 -15.16 10.58
CA LEU A 217 -5.88 -16.27 10.27
C LEU A 217 -5.57 -16.34 8.77
N ILE A 218 -4.37 -16.81 8.43
CA ILE A 218 -4.06 -17.25 7.07
C ILE A 218 -4.62 -18.66 6.88
N MET A 219 -5.53 -18.79 5.92
CA MET A 219 -6.17 -20.07 5.58
C MET A 219 -5.38 -20.80 4.49
N GLN A 220 -4.86 -20.06 3.52
CA GLN A 220 -4.11 -20.60 2.39
C GLN A 220 -3.14 -19.55 1.87
N SER A 221 -2.01 -19.97 1.32
CA SER A 221 -1.05 -19.11 0.63
C SER A 221 -0.44 -19.89 -0.53
N GLY A 222 -0.29 -19.24 -1.68
CA GLY A 222 0.28 -19.87 -2.89
C GLY A 222 0.27 -18.92 -4.07
N THR A 223 0.65 -19.43 -5.23
CA THR A 223 0.50 -18.68 -6.49
C THR A 223 -0.99 -18.54 -6.84
N PRO A 224 -1.37 -17.60 -7.72
CA PRO A 224 -2.74 -17.53 -8.23
C PRO A 224 -3.30 -18.86 -8.73
N TYR A 225 -2.46 -19.69 -9.32
CA TYR A 225 -2.84 -21.02 -9.81
C TYR A 225 -3.15 -22.01 -8.67
N ASP A 226 -2.43 -21.92 -7.55
CA ASP A 226 -2.64 -22.80 -6.38
C ASP A 226 -3.91 -22.44 -5.60
N ILE A 227 -4.38 -21.19 -5.73
CA ILE A 227 -5.55 -20.67 -5.00
C ILE A 227 -6.85 -20.87 -5.79
N TYR A 228 -6.77 -20.90 -7.12
CA TYR A 228 -7.92 -21.12 -8.03
C TYR A 228 -8.34 -22.58 -8.03
#